data_1854ad3d6176bf9f6a9308ed64b951ec
#
_entry.id   1854ad3d6176bf9f6a9308ed64b951ec
#
_cell.length_a   1.000
_cell.length_b   1.000
_cell.length_c   1.000
_cell.angle_alpha   90.00
_cell.angle_beta   90.00
_cell.angle_gamma   90.00
#
_symmetry.space_group_name_H-M   'P 1'
#
loop_
_entity.id
_entity.type
_entity.pdbx_description
1 polymer ?
#
loop_
_entity_poly.entity_id
_entity_poly.type
_entity_poly.pdbx_seq_one_letter_code
_entity_poly.pdbx_strand_id
1 'polypeptide(L)'
;MFQTVVGDSSIAGPLIDSDVNAVTFTGSVPAGAKVAQRATAHVKKTVLEFGGSDPFIVCEDADIEKASTGAVKGRFINFGQSCIASKRLL
;
A
#
# COMPACT_ATOMS: atom_id res chain seq x y z
N MET A 1 -22.53 1.75 -12.10
CA MET A 1 -22.70 3.08 -11.45
C MET A 1 -21.51 3.30 -10.52
N PHE A 2 -20.92 4.48 -10.50
CA PHE A 2 -19.84 4.86 -9.57
C PHE A 2 -20.43 5.67 -8.41
N GLN A 3 -20.06 5.34 -7.17
CA GLN A 3 -20.51 6.02 -5.97
C GLN A 3 -19.32 6.26 -5.03
N THR A 4 -19.30 7.40 -4.34
CA THR A 4 -18.31 7.71 -3.32
C THR A 4 -19.01 7.82 -1.97
N VAL A 5 -18.45 7.12 -0.98
CA VAL A 5 -18.89 7.19 0.42
C VAL A 5 -17.72 7.73 1.24
N VAL A 6 -17.96 8.78 2.02
CA VAL A 6 -16.95 9.41 2.87
C VAL A 6 -17.31 9.16 4.33
N GLY A 7 -16.34 8.70 5.11
CA GLY A 7 -16.52 8.40 6.53
C GLY A 7 -15.25 7.81 7.13
N ASP A 8 -15.34 7.38 8.35
CA ASP A 8 -14.26 6.69 9.07
C ASP A 8 -14.27 5.17 8.84
N SER A 9 -13.49 4.44 9.61
CA SER A 9 -13.39 2.98 9.48
C SER A 9 -14.70 2.21 9.72
N SER A 10 -15.72 2.85 10.28
CA SER A 10 -17.03 2.19 10.56
C SER A 10 -17.80 1.88 9.28
N ILE A 11 -17.57 2.62 8.20
CA ILE A 11 -18.25 2.40 6.92
C ILE A 11 -17.70 1.21 6.14
N ALA A 12 -16.47 0.80 6.41
CA ALA A 12 -15.81 -0.29 5.67
C ALA A 12 -16.57 -1.63 5.81
N GLY A 13 -17.04 -1.92 7.03
CA GLY A 13 -17.80 -3.14 7.29
C GLY A 13 -19.07 -3.24 6.44
N PRO A 14 -20.00 -2.30 6.56
CA PRO A 14 -21.22 -2.28 5.74
C PRO A 14 -20.96 -2.32 4.23
N LEU A 15 -19.90 -1.64 3.74
CA LEU A 15 -19.53 -1.71 2.33
C LEU A 15 -19.08 -3.12 1.91
N ILE A 16 -18.27 -3.78 2.74
CA ILE A 16 -17.84 -5.15 2.45
C ILE A 16 -19.00 -6.13 2.49
N ASP A 17 -19.97 -5.92 3.38
CA ASP A 17 -21.14 -6.78 3.50
C ASP A 17 -22.19 -6.55 2.40
N SER A 18 -22.14 -5.40 1.72
CA SER A 18 -23.07 -5.08 0.64
C SER A 18 -22.88 -6.02 -0.57
N ASP A 19 -23.69 -5.84 -1.61
CA ASP A 19 -23.68 -6.67 -2.82
C ASP A 19 -22.50 -6.35 -3.79
N VAL A 20 -21.30 -6.09 -3.23
CA VAL A 20 -20.08 -5.95 -4.03
C VAL A 20 -19.42 -7.30 -4.27
N ASN A 21 -18.90 -7.52 -5.47
CA ASN A 21 -18.30 -8.80 -5.85
C ASN A 21 -16.84 -8.95 -5.43
N ALA A 22 -16.14 -7.84 -5.22
CA ALA A 22 -14.74 -7.82 -4.85
C ALA A 22 -14.42 -6.59 -4.01
N VAL A 23 -13.35 -6.67 -3.23
CA VAL A 23 -12.84 -5.58 -2.38
C VAL A 23 -11.37 -5.35 -2.72
N THR A 24 -11.02 -4.10 -2.99
CA THR A 24 -9.62 -3.66 -3.00
C THR A 24 -9.38 -2.72 -1.83
N PHE A 25 -8.24 -2.87 -1.18
CA PHE A 25 -7.89 -2.10 0.01
C PHE A 25 -6.43 -1.63 -0.07
N THR A 26 -6.22 -0.38 0.25
CA THR A 26 -4.87 0.19 0.44
C THR A 26 -4.77 0.74 1.85
N GLY A 27 -3.76 0.33 2.61
CA GLY A 27 -3.57 0.80 3.97
C GLY A 27 -2.62 -0.06 4.80
N SER A 28 -2.82 -0.10 6.11
CA SER A 28 -1.97 -0.87 7.01
C SER A 28 -2.29 -2.37 6.99
N VAL A 29 -1.27 -3.20 7.24
CA VAL A 29 -1.44 -4.67 7.32
C VAL A 29 -2.53 -5.08 8.32
N PRO A 30 -2.59 -4.53 9.56
CA PRO A 30 -3.64 -4.90 10.50
C PRO A 30 -5.06 -4.55 10.02
N ALA A 31 -5.22 -3.42 9.32
CA ALA A 31 -6.52 -3.05 8.75
C ALA A 31 -6.88 -3.94 7.57
N GLY A 32 -5.93 -4.23 6.67
CA GLY A 32 -6.15 -5.13 5.55
C GLY A 32 -6.48 -6.56 5.98
N ALA A 33 -5.88 -7.05 7.06
CA ALA A 33 -6.22 -8.36 7.61
C ALA A 33 -7.70 -8.42 8.04
N LYS A 34 -8.22 -7.37 8.68
CA LYS A 34 -9.66 -7.27 9.05
C LYS A 34 -10.55 -7.21 7.81
N VAL A 35 -10.16 -6.43 6.80
CA VAL A 35 -10.87 -6.36 5.51
C VAL A 35 -10.92 -7.71 4.84
N ALA A 36 -9.77 -8.39 4.74
CA ALA A 36 -9.69 -9.73 4.14
C ALA A 36 -10.55 -10.75 4.88
N GLN A 37 -10.47 -10.79 6.20
CA GLN A 37 -11.26 -11.68 7.03
C GLN A 37 -12.77 -11.50 6.77
N ARG A 38 -13.24 -10.24 6.72
CA ARG A 38 -14.64 -9.95 6.49
C ARG A 38 -15.08 -10.29 5.05
N ALA A 39 -14.28 -9.95 4.07
CA ALA A 39 -14.55 -10.24 2.67
C ALA A 39 -14.57 -11.77 2.40
N THR A 40 -13.65 -12.51 3.00
CA THR A 40 -13.59 -13.97 2.86
C THR A 40 -14.80 -14.66 3.48
N ALA A 41 -15.38 -14.13 4.55
CA ALA A 41 -16.62 -14.66 5.13
C ALA A 41 -17.79 -14.64 4.12
N HIS A 42 -17.73 -13.76 3.11
CA HIS A 42 -18.68 -13.67 2.01
C HIS A 42 -18.14 -14.23 0.68
N VAL A 43 -17.01 -14.94 0.72
CA VAL A 43 -16.33 -15.52 -0.47
C VAL A 43 -15.99 -14.47 -1.54
N LYS A 44 -15.73 -13.21 -1.14
CA LYS A 44 -15.41 -12.10 -2.05
C LYS A 44 -13.93 -12.08 -2.37
N LYS A 45 -13.60 -11.76 -3.61
CA LYS A 45 -12.20 -11.52 -4.02
C LYS A 45 -11.62 -10.31 -3.31
N THR A 46 -10.35 -10.39 -2.91
CA THR A 46 -9.64 -9.27 -2.30
C THR A 46 -8.33 -8.99 -3.02
N VAL A 47 -8.04 -7.68 -3.17
CA VAL A 47 -6.72 -7.17 -3.54
C VAL A 47 -6.26 -6.27 -2.41
N LEU A 48 -5.10 -6.55 -1.85
CA LEU A 48 -4.58 -5.86 -0.67
C LEU A 48 -3.24 -5.22 -1.00
N GLU A 49 -3.17 -3.90 -0.88
CA GLU A 49 -1.98 -3.10 -1.10
C GLU A 49 -1.50 -2.49 0.22
N PHE A 50 -0.25 -2.77 0.57
CA PHE A 50 0.33 -2.36 1.85
C PHE A 50 1.53 -1.43 1.67
N GLY A 51 1.94 -0.81 2.76
CA GLY A 51 3.22 -0.15 2.82
C GLY A 51 4.38 -1.15 2.78
N GLY A 52 5.57 -0.66 2.42
CA GLY A 52 6.79 -1.44 2.37
C GLY A 52 7.96 -0.73 3.03
N SER A 53 9.11 -1.39 3.08
CA SER A 53 10.40 -0.85 3.51
C SER A 53 11.48 -1.35 2.56
N ASP A 54 11.42 -0.87 1.32
CA ASP A 54 12.27 -1.36 0.25
C ASP A 54 13.72 -0.94 0.44
N PRO A 55 14.70 -1.82 0.17
CA PRO A 55 16.10 -1.48 0.20
C PRO A 55 16.50 -0.72 -1.07
N PHE A 56 17.46 0.19 -0.92
CA PHE A 56 18.23 0.78 -2.01
C PHE A 56 19.68 0.35 -1.81
N ILE A 57 20.15 -0.54 -2.67
CA ILE A 57 21.47 -1.17 -2.53
C ILE A 57 22.44 -0.46 -3.45
N VAL A 58 23.56 0.02 -2.91
CA VAL A 58 24.66 0.65 -3.66
C VAL A 58 25.84 -0.33 -3.66
N CYS A 59 26.13 -0.89 -4.84
CA CYS A 59 27.24 -1.81 -4.99
C CYS A 59 28.59 -1.06 -4.99
N GLU A 60 29.68 -1.77 -4.72
CA GLU A 60 31.04 -1.21 -4.61
C GLU A 60 31.50 -0.45 -5.88
N ASP A 61 31.06 -0.90 -7.05
CA ASP A 61 31.39 -0.33 -8.36
C ASP A 61 30.38 0.73 -8.85
N ALA A 62 29.46 1.16 -7.98
CA ALA A 62 28.41 2.10 -8.37
C ALA A 62 28.98 3.51 -8.61
N ASP A 63 28.35 4.22 -9.55
CA ASP A 63 28.52 5.66 -9.73
C ASP A 63 27.84 6.39 -8.57
N ILE A 64 28.64 6.93 -7.65
CA ILE A 64 28.15 7.54 -6.41
C ILE A 64 27.25 8.75 -6.65
N GLU A 65 27.50 9.56 -7.67
CA GLU A 65 26.65 10.71 -7.98
C GLU A 65 25.25 10.28 -8.46
N LYS A 66 25.20 9.28 -9.31
CA LYS A 66 23.92 8.69 -9.73
C LYS A 66 23.24 7.96 -8.60
N ALA A 67 23.97 7.22 -7.80
CA ALA A 67 23.44 6.51 -6.65
C ALA A 67 22.80 7.46 -5.63
N SER A 68 23.51 8.55 -5.27
CA SER A 68 23.00 9.54 -4.32
C SER A 68 21.77 10.27 -4.84
N THR A 69 21.78 10.68 -6.12
CA THR A 69 20.61 11.29 -6.76
C THR A 69 19.43 10.32 -6.82
N GLY A 70 19.71 9.06 -7.17
CA GLY A 70 18.71 7.99 -7.20
C GLY A 70 18.12 7.70 -5.83
N ALA A 71 18.95 7.65 -4.78
CA ALA A 71 18.54 7.43 -3.41
C ALA A 71 17.61 8.53 -2.89
N VAL A 72 17.97 9.80 -3.12
CA VAL A 72 17.15 10.95 -2.75
C VAL A 72 15.79 10.90 -3.48
N LYS A 73 15.80 10.69 -4.79
CA LYS A 73 14.57 10.57 -5.59
C LYS A 73 13.72 9.41 -5.14
N GLY A 74 14.31 8.23 -4.95
CA GLY A 74 13.60 7.03 -4.52
C GLY A 74 13.05 7.13 -3.11
N ARG A 75 13.74 7.87 -2.22
CA ARG A 75 13.28 8.07 -0.83
C ARG A 75 12.16 9.09 -0.73
N PHE A 76 12.24 10.19 -1.47
CA PHE A 76 11.36 11.35 -1.30
C PHE A 76 10.26 11.47 -2.36
N ILE A 77 10.12 10.49 -3.24
CA ILE A 77 8.96 10.43 -4.14
C ILE A 77 7.66 10.54 -3.34
N ASN A 78 6.77 11.42 -3.77
CA ASN A 78 5.52 11.72 -3.08
C ASN A 78 5.73 11.98 -1.57
N PHE A 79 6.72 12.79 -1.21
CA PHE A 79 7.11 13.09 0.17
C PHE A 79 7.48 11.84 1.00
N GLY A 80 7.93 10.78 0.35
CA GLY A 80 8.27 9.51 0.99
C GLY A 80 7.06 8.65 1.38
N GLN A 81 5.87 9.00 0.91
CA GLN A 81 4.61 8.32 1.23
C GLN A 81 4.21 7.26 0.19
N SER A 82 5.08 6.95 -0.77
CA SER A 82 4.86 5.85 -1.70
C SER A 82 5.21 4.51 -1.03
N CYS A 83 4.42 3.47 -1.32
CA CYS A 83 4.71 2.11 -0.87
C CYS A 83 6.08 1.60 -1.36
N ILE A 84 6.48 2.02 -2.57
CA ILE A 84 7.77 1.69 -3.20
C ILE A 84 8.90 2.65 -2.80
N ALA A 85 8.69 3.63 -1.92
CA ALA A 85 9.75 4.53 -1.50
C ALA A 85 10.86 3.74 -0.79
N SER A 86 12.11 3.96 -1.23
CA SER A 86 13.29 3.34 -0.60
C SER A 86 13.43 3.84 0.83
N LYS A 87 13.46 2.92 1.80
CA LYS A 87 13.50 3.25 3.23
C LYS A 87 14.75 2.76 3.92
N ARG A 88 15.53 1.90 3.26
CA ARG A 88 16.81 1.37 3.77
C ARG A 88 17.88 1.57 2.72
N LEU A 89 18.90 2.34 3.04
CA LEU A 89 20.08 2.52 2.19
C LEU A 89 21.17 1.55 2.68
N LEU A 90 21.71 0.74 1.78
CA LEU A 90 22.70 -0.30 2.06
C LEU A 90 23.87 -0.17 1.09
#